data_141477363d0b8ef36baeb37184bb6718
#
_entry.id   141477363d0b8ef36baeb37184bb6718
#
_cell.length_a   1.000
_cell.length_b   1.000
_cell.length_c   1.000
_cell.angle_alpha   90.00
_cell.angle_beta   90.00
_cell.angle_gamma   90.00
#
_symmetry.space_group_name_H-M   'P 1'
#
loop_
_entity.id
_entity.type
_entity.pdbx_description
1 polymer ?
#
loop_
_entity_poly.entity_id
_entity_poly.type
_entity_poly.pdbx_seq_one_letter_code
_entity_poly.pdbx_strand_id
1 'polypeptide(L)'
;MLRDSGRYAQKVNGTEGLVGRRVLVTGATGGVGDFAVQLARLAGAHVTASARRADQSAALRQLGAHEVVVGDDIPATPKHDLVIESVGGRTLGTALGALERGGICVTLGVSASPEVTFDTRAFFATGRTTLYGFYLFTELGTEPASIGLRRLAELVAAGQLAPHVSVERPWTEIARVAQDLMDRRFPGKAVLTLE
;
A
#
# COMPACT_ATOMS: atom_id res chain seq x y z
N MET A 1 -14.01 -21.18 16.17
CA MET A 1 -13.54 -19.82 16.42
C MET A 1 -12.90 -19.21 15.17
N LEU A 2 -13.36 -19.55 13.97
CA LEU A 2 -12.83 -19.13 12.66
C LEU A 2 -13.97 -18.74 11.70
N ARG A 3 -14.99 -18.01 12.20
CA ARG A 3 -16.11 -17.53 11.35
C ARG A 3 -16.05 -16.03 11.02
N ASP A 4 -14.94 -15.36 11.27
CA ASP A 4 -14.88 -13.89 11.17
C ASP A 4 -13.99 -13.35 10.05
N SER A 5 -13.35 -14.20 9.23
CA SER A 5 -12.59 -13.76 8.04
C SER A 5 -13.47 -13.01 7.03
N GLY A 6 -14.76 -13.36 6.95
CA GLY A 6 -15.72 -12.64 6.10
C GLY A 6 -16.03 -11.22 6.54
N ARG A 7 -15.87 -10.86 7.83
CA ARG A 7 -16.11 -9.50 8.32
C ARG A 7 -14.99 -8.53 7.95
N TYR A 8 -13.75 -9.02 7.83
CA TYR A 8 -12.62 -8.16 7.44
C TYR A 8 -12.66 -7.85 5.94
N ALA A 9 -12.95 -8.85 5.11
CA ALA A 9 -13.21 -8.66 3.69
C ALA A 9 -14.42 -7.74 3.44
N GLN A 10 -15.49 -7.86 4.23
CA GLN A 10 -16.66 -6.97 4.16
C GLN A 10 -16.34 -5.52 4.60
N LYS A 11 -15.44 -5.30 5.57
CA LYS A 11 -15.03 -3.94 5.94
C LYS A 11 -14.17 -3.26 4.87
N VAL A 12 -13.42 -4.02 4.09
CA VAL A 12 -12.60 -3.51 2.98
C VAL A 12 -13.39 -3.50 1.66
N ASN A 13 -14.34 -4.44 1.48
CA ASN A 13 -15.19 -4.57 0.29
C ASN A 13 -16.62 -4.04 0.50
N GLY A 14 -16.93 -3.49 1.69
CA GLY A 14 -18.27 -2.98 1.99
C GLY A 14 -18.60 -1.75 1.18
N THR A 15 -19.87 -1.60 0.82
CA THR A 15 -20.47 -0.52 0.03
C THR A 15 -20.31 0.89 0.65
N GLU A 16 -19.72 1.01 1.83
CA GLU A 16 -19.48 2.30 2.48
C GLU A 16 -18.21 3.02 1.97
N GLY A 17 -17.38 2.36 1.14
CA GLY A 17 -16.14 2.94 0.63
C GLY A 17 -15.17 3.36 1.75
N LEU A 18 -14.19 4.18 1.40
CA LEU A 18 -13.26 4.77 2.37
C LEU A 18 -13.56 6.26 2.63
N VAL A 19 -14.77 6.71 2.31
CA VAL A 19 -15.18 8.11 2.50
C VAL A 19 -15.03 8.52 3.96
N GLY A 20 -14.27 9.59 4.20
CA GLY A 20 -13.99 10.09 5.54
C GLY A 20 -13.00 9.26 6.37
N ARG A 21 -12.48 8.16 5.85
CA ARG A 21 -11.45 7.35 6.51
C ARG A 21 -10.06 7.91 6.24
N ARG A 22 -9.19 7.75 7.21
CA ARG A 22 -7.75 8.08 7.08
C ARG A 22 -6.98 6.81 6.74
N VAL A 23 -6.30 6.83 5.59
CA VAL A 23 -5.51 5.69 5.11
C VAL A 23 -4.04 6.08 5.06
N LEU A 24 -3.19 5.28 5.69
CA LEU A 24 -1.74 5.37 5.57
C LEU A 24 -1.26 4.30 4.57
N VAL A 25 -0.43 4.72 3.62
CA VAL A 25 0.27 3.81 2.70
C VAL A 25 1.76 3.94 2.93
N THR A 26 2.42 2.88 3.42
CA THR A 26 3.87 2.83 3.51
C THR A 26 4.46 2.26 2.23
N GLY A 27 5.74 2.56 1.94
CA GLY A 27 6.34 2.17 0.67
C GLY A 27 5.57 2.70 -0.54
N ALA A 28 4.98 3.89 -0.41
CA ALA A 28 4.04 4.47 -1.36
C ALA A 28 4.62 4.71 -2.77
N THR A 29 5.94 4.79 -2.90
CA THR A 29 6.64 4.92 -4.19
C THR A 29 6.92 3.58 -4.88
N GLY A 30 6.58 2.46 -4.23
CA GLY A 30 6.74 1.11 -4.78
C GLY A 30 5.58 0.70 -5.69
N GLY A 31 5.74 -0.46 -6.36
CA GLY A 31 4.77 -0.94 -7.35
C GLY A 31 3.34 -1.16 -6.82
N VAL A 32 3.19 -1.59 -5.54
CA VAL A 32 1.89 -1.74 -4.88
C VAL A 32 1.45 -0.43 -4.27
N GLY A 33 2.36 0.30 -3.61
CA GLY A 33 2.05 1.54 -2.89
C GLY A 33 1.50 2.63 -3.79
N ASP A 34 2.05 2.78 -4.99
CA ASP A 34 1.57 3.70 -6.02
C ASP A 34 0.06 3.49 -6.33
N PHE A 35 -0.33 2.25 -6.62
CA PHE A 35 -1.74 1.92 -6.83
C PHE A 35 -2.58 2.08 -5.56
N ALA A 36 -2.05 1.72 -4.39
CA ALA A 36 -2.77 1.83 -3.13
C ALA A 36 -3.13 3.29 -2.79
N VAL A 37 -2.22 4.25 -3.04
CA VAL A 37 -2.49 5.68 -2.88
C VAL A 37 -3.64 6.12 -3.78
N GLN A 38 -3.58 5.80 -5.07
CA GLN A 38 -4.59 6.19 -6.04
C GLN A 38 -5.96 5.56 -5.72
N LEU A 39 -5.99 4.25 -5.44
CA LEU A 39 -7.23 3.53 -5.11
C LEU A 39 -7.87 4.03 -3.82
N ALA A 40 -7.08 4.27 -2.77
CA ALA A 40 -7.59 4.84 -1.54
C ALA A 40 -8.18 6.24 -1.76
N ARG A 41 -7.53 7.07 -2.58
CA ARG A 41 -8.03 8.38 -2.97
C ARG A 41 -9.34 8.30 -3.75
N LEU A 42 -9.42 7.41 -4.75
CA LEU A 42 -10.64 7.16 -5.53
C LEU A 42 -11.80 6.67 -4.64
N ALA A 43 -11.50 5.88 -3.61
CA ALA A 43 -12.48 5.42 -2.64
C ALA A 43 -12.92 6.49 -1.62
N GLY A 44 -12.40 7.73 -1.72
CA GLY A 44 -12.79 8.86 -0.87
C GLY A 44 -12.04 8.99 0.45
N ALA A 45 -10.91 8.29 0.61
CA ALA A 45 -10.10 8.39 1.83
C ALA A 45 -9.28 9.69 1.88
N HIS A 46 -8.96 10.11 3.12
CA HIS A 46 -7.85 11.03 3.36
C HIS A 46 -6.55 10.21 3.41
N VAL A 47 -5.70 10.38 2.40
CA VAL A 47 -4.51 9.53 2.20
C VAL A 47 -3.25 10.19 2.72
N THR A 48 -2.55 9.51 3.62
CA THR A 48 -1.18 9.80 4.03
C THR A 48 -0.24 8.79 3.35
N ALA A 49 0.75 9.26 2.63
CA ALA A 49 1.76 8.41 1.98
C ALA A 49 3.11 8.52 2.70
N SER A 50 3.80 7.39 2.89
CA SER A 50 5.16 7.40 3.43
C SER A 50 6.19 7.22 2.30
N ALA A 51 7.22 8.07 2.32
CA ALA A 51 8.35 8.06 1.40
C ALA A 51 9.66 8.04 2.17
N ARG A 52 10.69 7.42 1.60
CA ARG A 52 12.03 7.44 2.22
C ARG A 52 12.76 8.77 2.06
N ARG A 53 12.47 9.51 0.98
CA ARG A 53 13.16 10.75 0.63
C ARG A 53 12.18 11.87 0.34
N ALA A 54 12.55 13.08 0.71
CA ALA A 54 11.72 14.27 0.56
C ALA A 54 11.43 14.63 -0.92
N ASP A 55 12.35 14.32 -1.84
CA ASP A 55 12.18 14.57 -3.28
C ASP A 55 11.05 13.76 -3.92
N GLN A 56 10.59 12.68 -3.26
CA GLN A 56 9.47 11.84 -3.70
C GLN A 56 8.10 12.44 -3.35
N SER A 57 8.07 13.47 -2.49
CA SER A 57 6.80 14.01 -1.95
C SER A 57 5.91 14.64 -3.01
N ALA A 58 6.48 15.33 -3.99
CA ALA A 58 5.71 15.96 -5.06
C ALA A 58 4.98 14.91 -5.92
N ALA A 59 5.65 13.84 -6.30
CA ALA A 59 5.07 12.75 -7.06
C ALA A 59 3.92 12.05 -6.30
N LEU A 60 4.10 11.79 -5.00
CA LEU A 60 3.05 11.18 -4.17
C LEU A 60 1.81 12.08 -4.04
N ARG A 61 1.99 13.39 -3.96
CA ARG A 61 0.87 14.33 -3.97
C ARG A 61 0.14 14.33 -5.31
N GLN A 62 0.85 14.22 -6.42
CA GLN A 62 0.25 14.09 -7.76
C GLN A 62 -0.56 12.80 -7.89
N LEU A 63 -0.15 11.70 -7.24
CA LEU A 63 -0.91 10.45 -7.17
C LEU A 63 -2.16 10.55 -6.28
N GLY A 64 -2.33 11.63 -5.53
CA GLY A 64 -3.52 11.87 -4.71
C GLY A 64 -3.28 11.78 -3.20
N ALA A 65 -2.03 11.69 -2.72
CA ALA A 65 -1.75 11.80 -1.31
C ALA A 65 -2.03 13.21 -0.79
N HIS A 66 -2.78 13.32 0.29
CA HIS A 66 -3.05 14.59 0.98
C HIS A 66 -1.86 15.00 1.84
N GLU A 67 -1.26 14.03 2.51
CA GLU A 67 -0.12 14.20 3.39
C GLU A 67 1.02 13.26 2.97
N VAL A 68 2.26 13.69 3.17
CA VAL A 68 3.46 12.86 2.95
C VAL A 68 4.31 12.90 4.19
N VAL A 69 4.63 11.71 4.72
CA VAL A 69 5.59 11.48 5.80
C VAL A 69 6.90 11.03 5.18
N VAL A 70 8.00 11.64 5.58
CA VAL A 70 9.34 11.29 5.07
C VAL A 70 10.13 10.60 6.17
N GLY A 71 10.73 9.47 5.83
CA GLY A 71 11.52 8.65 6.74
C GLY A 71 10.78 7.40 7.20
N ASP A 72 11.39 6.68 8.14
CA ASP A 72 10.92 5.38 8.64
C ASP A 72 10.00 5.51 9.87
N ASP A 73 9.96 6.70 10.47
CA ASP A 73 9.14 6.98 11.65
C ASP A 73 7.78 7.56 11.24
N ILE A 74 6.75 6.77 11.39
CA ILE A 74 5.38 7.22 11.22
C ILE A 74 4.94 7.94 12.50
N PRO A 75 4.54 9.21 12.43
CA PRO A 75 4.02 9.92 13.59
C PRO A 75 2.80 9.22 14.20
N ALA A 76 2.73 9.16 15.53
CA ALA A 76 1.60 8.53 16.22
C ALA A 76 0.27 9.28 16.02
N THR A 77 0.33 10.50 15.54
CA THR A 77 -0.83 11.33 15.18
C THR A 77 -0.57 12.05 13.85
N PRO A 78 -1.59 12.22 13.00
CA PRO A 78 -2.98 11.75 13.19
C PRO A 78 -3.09 10.23 13.14
N LYS A 79 -4.17 9.68 13.73
CA LYS A 79 -4.48 8.24 13.68
C LYS A 79 -5.07 7.85 12.34
N HIS A 80 -4.94 6.56 11.99
CA HIS A 80 -5.38 6.00 10.72
C HIS A 80 -6.33 4.81 10.92
N ASP A 81 -7.40 4.77 10.16
CA ASP A 81 -8.36 3.66 10.15
C ASP A 81 -7.80 2.41 9.44
N LEU A 82 -7.00 2.65 8.40
CA LEU A 82 -6.37 1.60 7.59
C LEU A 82 -4.92 1.95 7.32
N VAL A 83 -4.05 0.97 7.49
CA VAL A 83 -2.64 1.04 7.09
C VAL A 83 -2.38 -0.05 6.06
N ILE A 84 -1.88 0.32 4.88
CA ILE A 84 -1.35 -0.58 3.85
C ILE A 84 0.16 -0.57 3.99
N GLU A 85 0.73 -1.68 4.47
CA GLU A 85 2.11 -1.73 4.93
C GLU A 85 2.94 -2.71 4.08
N SER A 86 4.05 -2.24 3.52
CA SER A 86 4.92 -3.03 2.64
C SER A 86 6.42 -2.90 2.94
N VAL A 87 6.77 -2.24 4.04
CA VAL A 87 8.16 -1.91 4.37
C VAL A 87 8.72 -2.85 5.46
N GLY A 88 7.93 -3.14 6.47
CA GLY A 88 8.37 -3.91 7.64
C GLY A 88 9.23 -3.08 8.61
N GLY A 89 9.96 -3.75 9.48
CA GLY A 89 10.93 -3.15 10.40
C GLY A 89 10.37 -2.02 11.24
N ARG A 90 11.16 -0.94 11.36
CA ARG A 90 10.80 0.25 12.14
C ARG A 90 9.53 0.93 11.63
N THR A 91 9.34 1.00 10.30
CA THR A 91 8.15 1.61 9.69
C THR A 91 6.87 0.89 10.13
N LEU A 92 6.83 -0.45 10.08
CA LEU A 92 5.69 -1.23 10.58
C LEU A 92 5.47 -0.98 12.07
N GLY A 93 6.55 -1.00 12.88
CA GLY A 93 6.47 -0.79 14.32
C GLY A 93 5.82 0.54 14.69
N THR A 94 6.22 1.64 14.03
CA THR A 94 5.67 2.97 14.27
C THR A 94 4.26 3.14 13.67
N ALA A 95 3.99 2.53 12.52
CA ALA A 95 2.66 2.55 11.89
C ALA A 95 1.59 1.86 12.77
N LEU A 96 1.94 0.79 13.48
CA LEU A 96 1.04 0.17 14.46
C LEU A 96 0.65 1.12 15.59
N GLY A 97 1.59 2.00 16.01
CA GLY A 97 1.32 3.06 16.98
C GLY A 97 0.40 4.17 16.44
N ALA A 98 0.28 4.31 15.13
CA ALA A 98 -0.55 5.30 14.45
C ALA A 98 -1.96 4.80 14.11
N LEU A 99 -2.35 3.58 14.52
CA LEU A 99 -3.71 3.06 14.29
C LEU A 99 -4.75 3.78 15.15
N GLU A 100 -5.92 4.03 14.55
CA GLU A 100 -7.12 4.48 15.25
C GLU A 100 -7.78 3.28 15.95
N ARG A 101 -8.67 3.56 16.90
CA ARG A 101 -9.49 2.53 17.56
C ARG A 101 -10.28 1.72 16.52
N GLY A 102 -10.09 0.41 16.52
CA GLY A 102 -10.68 -0.48 15.52
C GLY A 102 -9.99 -0.43 14.16
N GLY A 103 -8.84 0.27 14.07
CA GLY A 103 -8.04 0.36 12.86
C GLY A 103 -7.36 -0.95 12.49
N ILE A 104 -7.04 -1.11 11.22
CA ILE A 104 -6.45 -2.33 10.65
C ILE A 104 -5.14 -1.96 9.97
N CYS A 105 -4.07 -2.68 10.29
CA CYS A 105 -2.83 -2.67 9.53
C CYS A 105 -2.76 -3.96 8.70
N VAL A 106 -2.71 -3.80 7.38
CA VAL A 106 -2.52 -4.90 6.42
C VAL A 106 -1.06 -4.91 6.01
N THR A 107 -0.29 -5.89 6.52
CA THR A 107 1.11 -6.08 6.12
C THR A 107 1.21 -7.06 4.97
N LEU A 108 1.88 -6.65 3.89
CA LEU A 108 1.96 -7.39 2.63
C LEU A 108 3.38 -7.44 2.04
N GLY A 109 4.35 -6.84 2.71
CA GLY A 109 5.74 -6.80 2.26
C GLY A 109 6.72 -6.48 3.39
N VAL A 110 8.01 -6.74 3.12
CA VAL A 110 9.11 -6.59 4.08
C VAL A 110 10.35 -5.98 3.39
N SER A 111 10.15 -4.91 2.64
CA SER A 111 11.22 -4.34 1.80
C SER A 111 12.41 -3.76 2.58
N ALA A 112 12.27 -3.49 3.89
CA ALA A 112 13.35 -3.04 4.76
C ALA A 112 13.82 -4.16 5.72
N SER A 113 12.90 -4.77 6.49
CA SER A 113 13.22 -5.83 7.43
C SER A 113 12.01 -6.70 7.73
N PRO A 114 12.17 -8.04 7.83
CA PRO A 114 11.12 -8.93 8.30
C PRO A 114 10.89 -8.87 9.82
N GLU A 115 11.87 -8.37 10.56
CA GLU A 115 11.77 -8.24 12.02
C GLU A 115 11.20 -6.89 12.39
N VAL A 116 10.28 -6.88 13.38
CA VAL A 116 9.62 -5.67 13.85
C VAL A 116 9.59 -5.62 15.37
N THR A 117 9.82 -4.41 15.92
CA THR A 117 9.61 -4.12 17.33
C THR A 117 8.54 -3.04 17.46
N PHE A 118 7.55 -3.26 18.33
CA PHE A 118 6.50 -2.28 18.61
C PHE A 118 6.05 -2.37 20.08
N ASP A 119 5.43 -1.30 20.57
CA ASP A 119 4.85 -1.26 21.90
C ASP A 119 3.51 -2.00 21.92
N THR A 120 3.50 -3.23 22.46
CA THR A 120 2.28 -4.05 22.56
C THR A 120 1.24 -3.42 23.49
N ARG A 121 1.67 -2.68 24.53
CA ARG A 121 0.75 -1.99 25.44
C ARG A 121 0.00 -0.89 24.69
N ALA A 122 0.71 -0.05 23.93
CA ALA A 122 0.08 0.99 23.10
C ALA A 122 -0.87 0.37 22.07
N PHE A 123 -0.49 -0.74 21.43
CA PHE A 123 -1.29 -1.43 20.44
C PHE A 123 -2.62 -1.92 21.01
N PHE A 124 -2.61 -2.69 22.12
CA PHE A 124 -3.87 -3.19 22.67
C PHE A 124 -4.69 -2.10 23.41
N ALA A 125 -4.04 -1.08 24.00
CA ALA A 125 -4.73 0.00 24.69
C ALA A 125 -5.51 0.91 23.73
N THR A 126 -5.09 1.03 22.47
CA THR A 126 -5.87 1.70 21.41
C THR A 126 -7.24 1.04 21.21
N GLY A 127 -7.32 -0.27 21.39
CA GLY A 127 -8.54 -1.06 21.41
C GLY A 127 -9.04 -1.48 20.03
N ARG A 128 -9.31 -2.78 19.91
CA ARG A 128 -9.85 -3.43 18.69
C ARG A 128 -8.98 -3.26 17.45
N THR A 129 -7.70 -2.94 17.59
CA THR A 129 -6.74 -2.87 16.51
C THR A 129 -6.44 -4.25 15.95
N THR A 130 -6.16 -4.34 14.66
CA THR A 130 -5.85 -5.58 13.95
C THR A 130 -4.56 -5.42 13.16
N LEU A 131 -3.66 -6.40 13.28
CA LEU A 131 -2.57 -6.62 12.35
C LEU A 131 -2.94 -7.83 11.48
N TYR A 132 -3.13 -7.62 10.18
CA TYR A 132 -3.51 -8.64 9.21
C TYR A 132 -2.35 -8.94 8.27
N GLY A 133 -1.88 -10.18 8.26
CA GLY A 133 -0.88 -10.66 7.31
C GLY A 133 -1.55 -11.02 5.98
N PHE A 134 -1.32 -10.21 4.98
CA PHE A 134 -1.84 -10.44 3.62
C PHE A 134 -0.84 -11.27 2.80
N TYR A 135 -1.26 -12.45 2.38
CA TYR A 135 -0.50 -13.27 1.44
C TYR A 135 -1.32 -13.55 0.20
N LEU A 136 -0.90 -12.99 -0.93
CA LEU A 136 -1.67 -12.99 -2.18
C LEU A 136 -2.19 -14.38 -2.56
N PHE A 137 -1.35 -15.41 -2.51
CA PHE A 137 -1.74 -16.74 -2.93
C PHE A 137 -2.81 -17.40 -2.05
N THR A 138 -2.93 -16.98 -0.79
CA THR A 138 -4.02 -17.39 0.09
C THR A 138 -5.32 -16.68 -0.28
N GLU A 139 -5.22 -15.37 -0.56
CA GLU A 139 -6.38 -14.54 -0.93
C GLU A 139 -6.99 -14.94 -2.28
N LEU A 140 -6.18 -15.42 -3.23
CA LEU A 140 -6.66 -15.92 -4.53
C LEU A 140 -7.61 -17.11 -4.42
N GLY A 141 -7.60 -17.84 -3.29
CA GLY A 141 -8.59 -18.85 -2.98
C GLY A 141 -9.99 -18.29 -2.68
N THR A 142 -10.08 -17.02 -2.30
CA THR A 142 -11.34 -16.34 -1.96
C THR A 142 -11.91 -15.55 -3.14
N GLU A 143 -11.06 -14.79 -3.85
CA GLU A 143 -11.44 -14.07 -5.08
C GLU A 143 -10.41 -14.34 -6.18
N PRO A 144 -10.82 -14.83 -7.36
CA PRO A 144 -9.91 -15.02 -8.49
C PRO A 144 -9.25 -13.71 -8.93
N ALA A 145 -7.95 -13.76 -9.25
CA ALA A 145 -7.19 -12.59 -9.68
C ALA A 145 -7.82 -11.86 -10.89
N SER A 146 -8.46 -12.61 -11.78
CA SER A 146 -9.12 -12.06 -12.99
C SER A 146 -10.18 -11.01 -12.67
N ILE A 147 -10.87 -11.14 -11.53
CA ILE A 147 -11.90 -10.17 -11.11
C ILE A 147 -11.23 -8.85 -10.72
N GLY A 148 -10.22 -8.91 -9.86
CA GLY A 148 -9.47 -7.72 -9.43
C GLY A 148 -8.75 -7.05 -10.60
N LEU A 149 -8.07 -7.84 -11.45
CA LEU A 149 -7.34 -7.32 -12.62
C LEU A 149 -8.27 -6.64 -13.63
N ARG A 150 -9.46 -7.18 -13.85
CA ARG A 150 -10.47 -6.55 -14.72
C ARG A 150 -10.87 -5.18 -14.19
N ARG A 151 -11.19 -5.07 -12.88
CA ARG A 151 -11.53 -3.78 -12.24
C ARG A 151 -10.42 -2.75 -12.39
N LEU A 152 -9.16 -3.17 -12.20
CA LEU A 152 -8.01 -2.29 -12.38
C LEU A 152 -7.87 -1.84 -13.84
N ALA A 153 -8.03 -2.77 -14.81
CA ALA A 153 -7.98 -2.45 -16.23
C ALA A 153 -9.08 -1.47 -16.64
N GLU A 154 -10.29 -1.63 -16.12
CA GLU A 154 -11.40 -0.71 -16.34
C GLU A 154 -11.10 0.70 -15.81
N LEU A 155 -10.50 0.82 -14.61
CA LEU A 155 -10.08 2.10 -14.04
C LEU A 155 -8.98 2.77 -14.88
N VAL A 156 -8.01 1.98 -15.37
CA VAL A 156 -6.97 2.48 -16.27
C VAL A 156 -7.56 2.96 -17.59
N ALA A 157 -8.44 2.19 -18.20
CA ALA A 157 -9.11 2.55 -19.45
C ALA A 157 -9.97 3.83 -19.31
N ALA A 158 -10.56 4.03 -18.13
CA ALA A 158 -11.31 5.24 -17.79
C ALA A 158 -10.44 6.45 -17.42
N GLY A 159 -9.11 6.31 -17.40
CA GLY A 159 -8.18 7.37 -16.98
C GLY A 159 -8.22 7.71 -15.50
N GLN A 160 -8.85 6.85 -14.68
CA GLN A 160 -9.00 7.05 -13.25
C GLN A 160 -7.83 6.47 -12.44
N LEU A 161 -7.10 5.52 -13.02
CA LEU A 161 -5.92 4.90 -12.44
C LEU A 161 -4.78 4.96 -13.45
N ALA A 162 -3.64 5.50 -13.04
CA ALA A 162 -2.46 5.62 -13.88
C ALA A 162 -1.38 4.63 -13.47
N PRO A 163 -1.02 3.63 -14.28
CA PRO A 163 0.17 2.83 -14.03
C PRO A 163 1.41 3.70 -14.24
N HIS A 164 2.27 3.76 -13.22
CA HIS A 164 3.52 4.51 -13.31
C HIS A 164 4.55 3.67 -14.09
N VAL A 165 4.50 3.75 -15.41
CA VAL A 165 5.49 3.15 -16.31
C VAL A 165 6.54 4.21 -16.60
N SER A 166 7.76 3.99 -16.09
CA SER A 166 8.88 4.92 -16.25
C SER A 166 9.96 4.43 -17.23
N VAL A 167 9.91 3.16 -17.56
CA VAL A 167 10.84 2.52 -18.51
C VAL A 167 10.03 1.68 -19.48
N GLU A 168 10.30 1.88 -20.78
CA GLU A 168 9.80 1.04 -21.87
C GLU A 168 10.96 0.65 -22.77
N ARG A 169 11.19 -0.65 -22.97
CA ARG A 169 12.32 -1.20 -23.70
C ARG A 169 11.93 -2.49 -24.42
N PRO A 170 12.65 -2.88 -25.48
CA PRO A 170 12.52 -4.20 -26.08
C PRO A 170 12.81 -5.30 -25.04
N TRP A 171 12.11 -6.42 -25.14
CA TRP A 171 12.30 -7.54 -24.21
C TRP A 171 13.73 -8.10 -24.20
N THR A 172 14.48 -7.91 -25.29
CA THR A 172 15.90 -8.29 -25.40
C THR A 172 16.80 -7.58 -24.39
N GLU A 173 16.35 -6.45 -23.83
CA GLU A 173 17.06 -5.73 -22.76
C GLU A 173 16.69 -6.19 -21.34
N ILE A 174 15.94 -7.29 -21.19
CA ILE A 174 15.42 -7.73 -19.88
C ILE A 174 16.50 -7.82 -18.79
N ALA A 175 17.67 -8.35 -19.11
CA ALA A 175 18.75 -8.50 -18.12
C ALA A 175 19.22 -7.15 -17.56
N ARG A 176 19.38 -6.14 -18.43
CA ARG A 176 19.75 -4.78 -18.04
C ARG A 176 18.64 -4.11 -17.22
N VAL A 177 17.41 -4.18 -17.72
CA VAL A 177 16.26 -3.54 -17.04
C VAL A 177 16.01 -4.19 -15.68
N ALA A 178 16.15 -5.51 -15.56
CA ALA A 178 16.04 -6.21 -14.28
C ALA A 178 17.14 -5.77 -13.30
N GLN A 179 18.38 -5.63 -13.76
CA GLN A 179 19.48 -5.12 -12.92
C GLN A 179 19.21 -3.68 -12.48
N ASP A 180 18.77 -2.80 -13.39
CA ASP A 180 18.44 -1.41 -13.08
C ASP A 180 17.30 -1.32 -12.07
N LEU A 181 16.31 -2.23 -12.12
CA LEU A 181 15.23 -2.33 -11.13
C LEU A 181 15.76 -2.75 -9.76
N MET A 182 16.63 -3.77 -9.71
CA MET A 182 17.26 -4.24 -8.48
C MET A 182 18.13 -3.16 -7.84
N ASP A 183 18.86 -2.40 -8.65
CA ASP A 183 19.69 -1.27 -8.24
C ASP A 183 18.85 -0.01 -7.92
N ARG A 184 17.53 -0.05 -8.11
CA ARG A 184 16.60 1.07 -7.87
C ARG A 184 16.95 2.33 -8.68
N ARG A 185 17.39 2.15 -9.94
CA ARG A 185 17.81 3.25 -10.83
C ARG A 185 16.63 4.00 -11.44
N PHE A 186 15.44 3.44 -11.39
CA PHE A 186 14.21 4.12 -11.81
C PHE A 186 13.05 3.83 -10.82
N PRO A 187 12.11 4.77 -10.67
CA PRO A 187 10.87 4.53 -9.92
C PRO A 187 9.83 3.81 -10.78
N GLY A 188 8.77 3.30 -10.16
CA GLY A 188 7.62 2.76 -10.88
C GLY A 188 7.87 1.40 -11.51
N LYS A 189 7.44 1.25 -12.76
CA LYS A 189 7.41 -0.02 -13.48
C LYS A 189 8.18 0.07 -14.80
N ALA A 190 8.79 -1.05 -15.20
CA ALA A 190 9.31 -1.24 -16.53
C ALA A 190 8.35 -2.11 -17.34
N VAL A 191 8.09 -1.71 -18.57
CA VAL A 191 7.39 -2.51 -19.57
C VAL A 191 8.37 -2.95 -20.63
N LEU A 192 8.36 -4.24 -20.95
CA LEU A 192 9.16 -4.83 -22.02
C LEU A 192 8.25 -5.20 -23.17
N THR A 193 8.54 -4.65 -24.35
CA THR A 193 7.74 -4.89 -25.56
C THR A 193 8.28 -6.08 -26.33
N LEU A 194 7.39 -6.91 -26.83
CA LEU A 194 7.68 -7.96 -27.81
C LEU A 194 7.45 -7.35 -29.18
N GLU A 195 8.50 -7.22 -29.98
CA GLU A 195 8.42 -6.84 -31.39
C GLU A 195 8.32 -8.07 -32.27
#